data_da433a5a0640a691a3bd81c27bf862e1
#
_entry.id   da433a5a0640a691a3bd81c27bf862e1
#
_cell.length_a   1.000
_cell.length_b   1.000
_cell.length_c   1.000
_cell.angle_alpha   90.00
_cell.angle_beta   90.00
_cell.angle_gamma   90.00
#
_symmetry.space_group_name_H-M   'P 1'
#
loop_
_entity.id
_entity.type
_entity.pdbx_description
1 polymer ?
#
loop_
_entity_poly.entity_id
_entity_poly.type
_entity_poly.pdbx_seq_one_letter_code
_entity_poly.pdbx_strand_id
1 'polypeptide(L)'
;MDSQESRLIALSLQAAPVHDAPVHTMDRSMFARPRESSMRIVADENIPLLDAFFAGFGEIQRLPGRAIDRAAVAEADILLVRSVTPVTREMLEGSPVRFVGTCTIGTDHLDLEYFAEAGIQWASAPGCNARGVVDYVLGSLLTLAEIEGVDLRQRTYGVVGAGQVGGRLIAVLKALGWNVLVCDPPRQAAEGGDFVSLDEVLQRCDVISLHTPLSKTGELATWHLLDDTRLRQLKQGTWLINASRGAVVDNAALHDVLLEREDLQAVLDVWEGEPQVNVALADLCVLGTPHIAGYSLDGRQRGTAQIYHALCTFIEQPPLISLDDLLPAPWLAQVSLAAATEPLW
;
A
#
# COMPACT_ATOMS: atom_id res chain seq x y z
N MET A 1 -39.73 -28.67 9.14
CA MET A 1 -38.66 -28.96 10.10
C MET A 1 -37.43 -29.24 9.25
N ASP A 2 -36.67 -28.26 9.01
CA ASP A 2 -35.28 -28.43 8.57
C ASP A 2 -34.51 -27.20 8.90
N SER A 3 -33.51 -27.40 9.75
CA SER A 3 -32.70 -26.38 10.36
C SER A 3 -31.60 -25.95 9.37
N GLN A 4 -31.72 -24.76 8.77
CA GLN A 4 -30.60 -24.12 8.11
C GLN A 4 -29.75 -23.42 9.15
N GLU A 5 -28.60 -24.00 9.42
CA GLU A 5 -27.54 -23.44 10.23
C GLU A 5 -27.09 -22.08 9.67
N SER A 6 -27.25 -21.07 10.48
CA SER A 6 -26.73 -19.73 10.25
C SER A 6 -25.20 -19.80 10.22
N ARG A 7 -24.58 -19.75 9.03
CA ARG A 7 -23.13 -19.59 8.90
C ARG A 7 -22.74 -18.18 9.28
N LEU A 8 -22.28 -18.03 10.50
CA LEU A 8 -21.51 -16.87 10.95
C LEU A 8 -20.18 -16.85 10.14
N ILE A 9 -20.06 -15.92 9.19
CA ILE A 9 -18.78 -15.64 8.58
C ILE A 9 -18.00 -14.75 9.57
N ALA A 10 -17.32 -15.39 10.50
CA ALA A 10 -16.29 -14.75 11.28
C ALA A 10 -15.03 -14.66 10.40
N LEU A 11 -14.78 -13.50 9.81
CA LEU A 11 -13.51 -13.19 9.17
C LEU A 11 -12.43 -13.05 10.26
N SER A 12 -11.92 -14.17 10.76
CA SER A 12 -10.67 -14.18 11.50
C SER A 12 -9.54 -14.04 10.49
N LEU A 13 -9.07 -12.81 10.30
CA LEU A 13 -7.85 -12.53 9.56
C LEU A 13 -6.66 -13.01 10.41
N GLN A 14 -6.28 -14.27 10.27
CA GLN A 14 -4.96 -14.73 10.69
C GLN A 14 -3.93 -13.99 9.82
N ALA A 15 -3.05 -13.26 10.48
CA ALA A 15 -1.90 -12.64 9.84
C ALA A 15 -1.09 -13.73 9.13
N ALA A 16 -0.91 -13.59 7.83
CA ALA A 16 0.04 -14.41 7.09
C ALA A 16 1.44 -14.22 7.68
N PRO A 17 2.26 -15.27 7.77
CA PRO A 17 3.61 -15.14 8.28
C PRO A 17 4.39 -14.14 7.43
N VAL A 18 5.03 -13.19 8.10
CA VAL A 18 5.98 -12.25 7.49
C VAL A 18 7.11 -13.10 6.94
N HIS A 19 7.28 -13.14 5.62
CA HIS A 19 8.47 -13.73 5.02
C HIS A 19 9.67 -12.88 5.43
N ASP A 20 10.58 -13.50 6.19
CA ASP A 20 11.86 -12.93 6.55
C ASP A 20 12.64 -12.59 5.28
N ALA A 21 12.86 -11.30 5.05
CA ALA A 21 13.91 -10.89 4.14
C ALA A 21 15.26 -11.36 4.70
N PRO A 22 16.21 -11.84 3.88
CA PRO A 22 17.46 -12.40 4.37
C PRO A 22 18.23 -11.32 5.15
N VAL A 23 18.36 -11.53 6.45
CA VAL A 23 19.23 -10.76 7.32
C VAL A 23 20.67 -11.07 6.93
N HIS A 24 21.33 -10.14 6.26
CA HIS A 24 22.77 -10.21 6.08
C HIS A 24 23.43 -10.19 7.45
N THR A 25 24.12 -11.28 7.79
CA THR A 25 24.94 -11.41 8.99
C THR A 25 26.12 -10.45 8.92
N MET A 26 25.98 -9.29 9.57
CA MET A 26 27.10 -8.38 9.80
C MET A 26 27.79 -8.62 11.13
N ASP A 27 29.08 -8.32 11.17
CA ASP A 27 29.98 -8.48 12.31
C ASP A 27 29.44 -7.78 13.58
N ARG A 28 29.13 -8.59 14.58
CA ARG A 28 28.54 -8.16 15.86
C ARG A 28 29.48 -7.33 16.75
N SER A 29 30.77 -7.21 16.41
CA SER A 29 31.76 -6.54 17.24
C SER A 29 31.68 -5.00 17.21
N MET A 30 30.99 -4.40 16.25
CA MET A 30 30.84 -2.96 16.13
C MET A 30 29.76 -2.34 17.07
N PHE A 31 28.99 -3.15 17.77
CA PHE A 31 27.79 -2.70 18.51
C PHE A 31 27.90 -2.66 20.02
N ALA A 32 29.09 -2.95 20.55
CA ALA A 32 29.35 -2.94 21.99
C ALA A 32 29.75 -1.53 22.48
N ARG A 33 28.80 -0.63 22.66
CA ARG A 33 28.95 0.50 23.57
C ARG A 33 27.79 0.53 24.55
N PRO A 34 28.04 0.60 25.87
CA PRO A 34 26.99 0.87 26.84
C PRO A 34 26.45 2.28 26.60
N ARG A 35 25.17 2.41 26.30
CA ARG A 35 24.55 3.72 26.06
C ARG A 35 23.86 4.21 27.32
N GLU A 36 24.49 5.14 28.00
CA GLU A 36 23.85 6.08 28.94
C GLU A 36 23.27 7.31 28.25
N SER A 37 23.40 7.47 26.91
CA SER A 37 22.91 8.63 26.18
C SER A 37 21.60 8.35 25.47
N SER A 38 20.61 9.16 25.73
CA SER A 38 19.36 9.31 25.00
C SER A 38 19.62 9.44 23.49
N MET A 39 18.94 8.67 22.63
CA MET A 39 19.07 8.78 21.18
C MET A 39 18.43 10.07 20.68
N ARG A 40 18.98 10.63 19.59
CA ARG A 40 18.39 11.77 18.90
C ARG A 40 17.60 11.29 17.71
N ILE A 41 16.30 11.58 17.72
CA ILE A 41 15.36 11.15 16.71
C ILE A 41 14.86 12.38 15.95
N VAL A 42 15.06 12.41 14.64
CA VAL A 42 14.40 13.39 13.77
C VAL A 42 13.21 12.71 13.12
N ALA A 43 12.04 13.36 13.17
CA ALA A 43 10.80 12.76 12.71
C ALA A 43 9.91 13.76 11.96
N ASP A 44 9.20 13.26 10.93
CA ASP A 44 8.10 14.00 10.30
C ASP A 44 6.99 14.25 11.34
N GLU A 45 6.63 15.52 11.55
CA GLU A 45 5.65 15.95 12.55
C GLU A 45 4.26 15.34 12.37
N ASN A 46 3.93 14.87 11.16
CA ASN A 46 2.66 14.28 10.83
C ASN A 46 2.60 12.74 11.02
N ILE A 47 3.62 12.13 11.63
CA ILE A 47 3.57 10.73 12.04
C ILE A 47 2.66 10.61 13.26
N PRO A 48 1.53 9.87 13.19
CA PRO A 48 0.62 9.75 14.32
C PRO A 48 1.25 8.89 15.42
N LEU A 49 0.84 9.12 16.67
CA LEU A 49 1.29 8.39 17.86
C LEU A 49 2.83 8.40 18.06
N LEU A 50 3.52 9.38 17.50
CA LEU A 50 4.99 9.46 17.50
C LEU A 50 5.55 9.40 18.94
N ASP A 51 5.02 10.24 19.86
CA ASP A 51 5.49 10.22 21.25
C ASP A 51 5.16 8.92 21.97
N ALA A 52 3.96 8.43 21.74
CA ALA A 52 3.51 7.22 22.43
C ALA A 52 4.45 6.04 22.15
N PHE A 53 4.96 5.93 20.90
CA PHE A 53 5.86 4.85 20.52
C PHE A 53 7.34 5.16 20.74
N PHE A 54 7.79 6.41 20.51
CA PHE A 54 9.24 6.67 20.38
C PHE A 54 9.84 7.51 21.49
N ALA A 55 9.05 8.21 22.34
CA ALA A 55 9.59 9.06 23.41
C ALA A 55 10.46 8.29 24.43
N GLY A 56 10.21 7.00 24.61
CA GLY A 56 11.02 6.13 25.48
C GLY A 56 12.45 5.89 25.01
N PHE A 57 12.78 6.17 23.73
CA PHE A 57 14.12 5.94 23.17
C PHE A 57 15.01 7.18 23.24
N GLY A 58 14.44 8.38 23.32
CA GLY A 58 15.25 9.57 23.35
C GLY A 58 14.52 10.87 23.00
N GLU A 59 15.30 11.89 22.65
CA GLU A 59 14.79 13.19 22.27
C GLU A 59 14.26 13.19 20.83
N ILE A 60 13.03 13.68 20.63
CA ILE A 60 12.39 13.73 19.32
C ILE A 60 12.31 15.17 18.83
N GLN A 61 13.02 15.45 17.74
CA GLN A 61 12.88 16.69 16.98
C GLN A 61 11.84 16.47 15.86
N ARG A 62 10.73 17.22 15.90
CA ARG A 62 9.69 17.19 14.87
C ARG A 62 9.89 18.28 13.86
N LEU A 63 9.77 17.93 12.58
CA LEU A 63 9.87 18.87 11.48
C LEU A 63 8.79 18.54 10.43
N PRO A 64 8.30 19.54 9.67
CA PRO A 64 7.55 19.25 8.46
C PRO A 64 8.35 18.33 7.54
N GLY A 65 7.78 17.24 7.05
CA GLY A 65 8.53 16.23 6.30
C GLY A 65 9.34 16.78 5.13
N ARG A 66 8.82 17.81 4.45
CA ARG A 66 9.55 18.49 3.34
C ARG A 66 10.66 19.44 3.80
N ALA A 67 10.72 19.75 5.09
CA ALA A 67 11.76 20.59 5.69
C ALA A 67 12.89 19.77 6.35
N ILE A 68 12.79 18.45 6.35
CA ILE A 68 13.86 17.57 6.83
C ILE A 68 14.97 17.56 5.77
N ASP A 69 16.09 18.12 6.11
CA ASP A 69 17.25 18.27 5.25
C ASP A 69 18.55 17.77 5.92
N ARG A 70 19.69 17.94 5.27
CA ARG A 70 21.02 17.55 5.78
C ARG A 70 21.35 18.19 7.13
N ALA A 71 20.96 19.44 7.35
CA ALA A 71 21.24 20.13 8.60
C ALA A 71 20.41 19.54 9.76
N ALA A 72 19.16 19.18 9.48
CA ALA A 72 18.28 18.56 10.47
C ALA A 72 18.81 17.20 10.96
N VAL A 73 19.44 16.42 10.10
CA VAL A 73 19.93 15.06 10.44
C VAL A 73 21.39 15.01 10.90
N ALA A 74 22.07 16.16 10.96
CA ALA A 74 23.52 16.23 11.25
C ALA A 74 23.93 15.58 12.58
N GLU A 75 23.02 15.52 13.54
CA GLU A 75 23.26 14.92 14.85
C GLU A 75 22.24 13.82 15.20
N ALA A 76 21.42 13.38 14.24
CA ALA A 76 20.38 12.39 14.46
C ALA A 76 20.95 10.96 14.43
N ASP A 77 20.55 10.13 15.36
CA ASP A 77 20.82 8.68 15.36
C ASP A 77 19.78 7.92 14.54
N ILE A 78 18.54 8.44 14.53
CA ILE A 78 17.36 7.81 13.93
C ILE A 78 16.60 8.85 13.12
N LEU A 79 16.16 8.46 11.93
CA LEU A 79 15.32 9.27 11.07
C LEU A 79 14.00 8.56 10.81
N LEU A 80 12.89 9.22 11.15
CA LEU A 80 11.53 8.72 10.91
C LEU A 80 10.81 9.62 9.92
N VAL A 81 10.42 9.05 8.77
CA VAL A 81 9.86 9.81 7.66
C VAL A 81 8.53 9.25 7.17
N ARG A 82 7.91 10.00 6.27
CA ARG A 82 6.84 9.57 5.37
C ARG A 82 7.29 9.77 3.92
N SER A 83 6.49 9.34 2.97
CA SER A 83 6.79 9.39 1.53
C SER A 83 7.09 10.77 0.93
N VAL A 84 6.83 11.85 1.69
CA VAL A 84 7.05 13.23 1.26
C VAL A 84 8.49 13.73 1.48
N THR A 85 9.33 12.93 2.14
CA THR A 85 10.73 13.26 2.47
C THR A 85 11.66 12.41 1.63
N PRO A 86 12.30 12.94 0.57
CA PRO A 86 13.35 12.20 -0.15
C PRO A 86 14.55 12.00 0.77
N VAL A 87 14.93 10.75 1.02
CA VAL A 87 16.09 10.41 1.85
C VAL A 87 17.21 9.90 0.95
N THR A 88 18.11 10.81 0.61
CA THR A 88 19.17 10.58 -0.38
C THR A 88 20.56 10.50 0.28
N ARG A 89 21.54 10.01 -0.49
CA ARG A 89 22.96 10.07 -0.10
C ARG A 89 23.38 11.47 0.37
N GLU A 90 23.03 12.50 -0.40
CA GLU A 90 23.40 13.88 -0.09
C GLU A 90 22.89 14.35 1.28
N MET A 91 21.71 13.88 1.67
CA MET A 91 21.10 14.18 2.95
C MET A 91 21.83 13.50 4.11
N LEU A 92 22.17 12.21 3.94
CA LEU A 92 22.67 11.39 5.05
C LEU A 92 24.18 11.25 5.11
N GLU A 93 24.92 11.58 4.05
CA GLU A 93 26.38 11.42 4.02
C GLU A 93 27.06 12.26 5.10
N GLY A 94 27.79 11.56 5.98
CA GLY A 94 28.46 12.16 7.13
C GLY A 94 27.58 12.39 8.36
N SER A 95 26.29 12.04 8.31
CA SER A 95 25.41 12.03 9.49
C SER A 95 25.65 10.79 10.35
N PRO A 96 25.32 10.82 11.65
CA PRO A 96 25.38 9.64 12.51
C PRO A 96 24.14 8.72 12.40
N VAL A 97 23.23 8.96 11.44
CA VAL A 97 22.00 8.17 11.26
C VAL A 97 22.34 6.71 10.97
N ARG A 98 21.76 5.81 11.73
CA ARG A 98 21.95 4.36 11.61
C ARG A 98 20.67 3.59 11.31
N PHE A 99 19.52 4.23 11.54
CA PHE A 99 18.21 3.66 11.25
C PHE A 99 17.32 4.68 10.58
N VAL A 100 16.72 4.31 9.47
CA VAL A 100 15.70 5.09 8.76
C VAL A 100 14.40 4.29 8.75
N GLY A 101 13.35 4.85 9.37
CA GLY A 101 12.01 4.27 9.36
C GLY A 101 11.05 5.11 8.51
N THR A 102 10.47 4.53 7.44
CA THR A 102 9.37 5.18 6.74
C THR A 102 8.03 4.62 7.18
N CYS A 103 7.19 5.48 7.80
CA CYS A 103 5.85 5.10 8.27
C CYS A 103 4.84 4.95 7.11
N THR A 104 5.33 4.57 5.93
CA THR A 104 4.57 4.33 4.70
C THR A 104 4.99 3.02 4.05
N ILE A 105 4.22 2.54 3.07
CA ILE A 105 4.52 1.26 2.39
C ILE A 105 5.65 1.41 1.39
N GLY A 106 5.53 2.42 0.49
CA GLY A 106 6.48 2.62 -0.59
C GLY A 106 7.83 3.12 -0.10
N THR A 107 8.87 2.74 -0.82
CA THR A 107 10.26 3.12 -0.56
C THR A 107 10.88 3.94 -1.70
N ASP A 108 10.06 4.41 -2.63
CA ASP A 108 10.49 5.15 -3.83
C ASP A 108 11.24 6.45 -3.51
N HIS A 109 11.09 6.97 -2.29
CA HIS A 109 11.75 8.16 -1.75
C HIS A 109 13.04 7.87 -0.96
N LEU A 110 13.46 6.59 -0.87
CA LEU A 110 14.65 6.15 -0.12
C LEU A 110 15.75 5.69 -1.08
N ASP A 111 16.98 6.16 -0.87
CA ASP A 111 18.18 5.70 -1.57
C ASP A 111 18.70 4.41 -0.93
N LEU A 112 18.06 3.28 -1.25
CA LEU A 112 18.38 1.98 -0.65
C LEU A 112 19.76 1.47 -1.05
N GLU A 113 20.30 1.87 -2.21
CA GLU A 113 21.67 1.52 -2.62
C GLU A 113 22.68 2.18 -1.68
N TYR A 114 22.49 3.47 -1.42
CA TYR A 114 23.33 4.17 -0.47
C TYR A 114 23.20 3.60 0.96
N PHE A 115 21.99 3.25 1.39
CA PHE A 115 21.80 2.65 2.72
C PHE A 115 22.60 1.35 2.88
N ALA A 116 22.62 0.51 1.84
CA ALA A 116 23.41 -0.71 1.83
C ALA A 116 24.92 -0.44 1.89
N GLU A 117 25.42 0.56 1.14
CA GLU A 117 26.82 0.97 1.16
C GLU A 117 27.24 1.55 2.51
N ALA A 118 26.40 2.38 3.12
CA ALA A 118 26.67 3.08 4.37
C ALA A 118 26.38 2.23 5.63
N GLY A 119 25.80 1.05 5.48
CA GLY A 119 25.40 0.19 6.59
C GLY A 119 24.20 0.74 7.40
N ILE A 120 23.39 1.60 6.78
CA ILE A 120 22.19 2.16 7.40
C ILE A 120 21.07 1.12 7.34
N GLN A 121 20.53 0.76 8.51
CA GLN A 121 19.37 -0.11 8.58
C GLN A 121 18.11 0.69 8.27
N TRP A 122 17.14 0.05 7.63
CA TRP A 122 15.89 0.72 7.30
C TRP A 122 14.68 -0.21 7.45
N ALA A 123 13.52 0.39 7.62
CA ALA A 123 12.25 -0.31 7.61
C ALA A 123 11.17 0.52 6.94
N SER A 124 10.23 -0.16 6.28
CA SER A 124 8.96 0.40 5.80
C SER A 124 7.80 -0.29 6.50
N ALA A 125 6.57 0.14 6.20
CA ALA A 125 5.37 -0.37 6.83
C ALA A 125 4.48 -1.15 5.83
N PRO A 126 4.90 -2.31 5.32
CA PRO A 126 4.17 -3.03 4.29
C PRO A 126 2.78 -3.45 4.78
N GLY A 127 1.76 -3.18 3.96
CA GLY A 127 0.38 -3.56 4.25
C GLY A 127 -0.33 -2.75 5.33
N CYS A 128 0.30 -1.75 5.94
CA CYS A 128 -0.30 -0.96 7.01
C CYS A 128 -1.63 -0.31 6.59
N ASN A 129 -1.73 0.17 5.36
CA ASN A 129 -2.92 0.82 4.81
C ASN A 129 -3.72 -0.07 3.83
N ALA A 130 -3.36 -1.34 3.67
CA ALA A 130 -3.98 -2.21 2.66
C ALA A 130 -5.50 -2.32 2.82
N ARG A 131 -6.04 -2.23 4.05
CA ARG A 131 -7.47 -2.21 4.31
C ARG A 131 -8.12 -0.97 3.70
N GLY A 132 -7.54 0.20 3.88
CA GLY A 132 -8.06 1.45 3.31
C GLY A 132 -8.15 1.39 1.79
N VAL A 133 -7.13 0.83 1.12
CA VAL A 133 -7.16 0.66 -0.35
C VAL A 133 -8.24 -0.32 -0.77
N VAL A 134 -8.44 -1.43 -0.05
CA VAL A 134 -9.53 -2.37 -0.33
C VAL A 134 -10.90 -1.69 -0.18
N ASP A 135 -11.10 -0.92 0.89
CA ASP A 135 -12.34 -0.18 1.13
C ASP A 135 -12.58 0.88 0.02
N TYR A 136 -11.50 1.55 -0.46
CA TYR A 136 -11.57 2.47 -1.60
C TYR A 136 -12.02 1.76 -2.88
N VAL A 137 -11.42 0.60 -3.20
CA VAL A 137 -11.81 -0.18 -4.39
C VAL A 137 -13.26 -0.63 -4.29
N LEU A 138 -13.69 -1.14 -3.13
CA LEU A 138 -15.09 -1.53 -2.93
C LEU A 138 -16.04 -0.34 -3.08
N GLY A 139 -15.72 0.81 -2.49
CA GLY A 139 -16.49 2.06 -2.66
C GLY A 139 -16.59 2.49 -4.14
N SER A 140 -15.48 2.38 -4.87
CA SER A 140 -15.45 2.66 -6.31
C SER A 140 -16.36 1.72 -7.11
N LEU A 141 -16.31 0.42 -6.80
CA LEU A 141 -17.18 -0.58 -7.43
C LEU A 141 -18.67 -0.28 -7.19
N LEU A 142 -19.02 0.10 -5.95
CA LEU A 142 -20.39 0.46 -5.59
C LEU A 142 -20.86 1.72 -6.35
N THR A 143 -20.00 2.73 -6.43
CA THR A 143 -20.30 3.96 -7.18
C THR A 143 -20.50 3.68 -8.67
N LEU A 144 -19.62 2.89 -9.29
CA LEU A 144 -19.77 2.50 -10.70
C LEU A 144 -21.04 1.67 -10.93
N ALA A 145 -21.35 0.74 -10.03
CA ALA A 145 -22.57 -0.07 -10.13
C ALA A 145 -23.84 0.77 -10.04
N GLU A 146 -23.86 1.78 -9.16
CA GLU A 146 -24.97 2.71 -9.03
C GLU A 146 -25.15 3.58 -10.30
N ILE A 147 -24.05 4.09 -10.86
CA ILE A 147 -24.06 4.91 -12.07
C ILE A 147 -24.57 4.10 -13.27
N GLU A 148 -24.10 2.87 -13.46
CA GLU A 148 -24.44 2.05 -14.61
C GLU A 148 -25.67 1.15 -14.40
N GLY A 149 -26.19 1.05 -13.19
CA GLY A 149 -27.33 0.20 -12.87
C GLY A 149 -27.05 -1.29 -13.03
N VAL A 150 -25.82 -1.75 -12.70
CA VAL A 150 -25.39 -3.14 -12.91
C VAL A 150 -25.23 -3.91 -11.60
N ASP A 151 -25.46 -5.23 -11.67
CA ASP A 151 -25.25 -6.15 -10.55
C ASP A 151 -23.79 -6.60 -10.48
N LEU A 152 -23.07 -6.20 -9.43
CA LEU A 152 -21.68 -6.57 -9.20
C LEU A 152 -21.43 -8.08 -9.14
N ARG A 153 -22.42 -8.88 -8.74
CA ARG A 153 -22.31 -10.35 -8.67
C ARG A 153 -22.16 -11.01 -10.03
N GLN A 154 -22.55 -10.33 -11.09
CA GLN A 154 -22.48 -10.83 -12.47
C GLN A 154 -21.19 -10.45 -13.18
N ARG A 155 -20.34 -9.62 -12.55
CA ARG A 155 -19.07 -9.18 -13.09
C ARG A 155 -17.95 -10.18 -12.81
N THR A 156 -16.98 -10.25 -13.72
CA THR A 156 -15.70 -10.95 -13.53
C THR A 156 -14.62 -9.95 -13.17
N TYR A 157 -13.94 -10.20 -12.06
CA TYR A 157 -12.94 -9.31 -11.49
C TYR A 157 -11.53 -9.80 -11.79
N GLY A 158 -10.69 -8.97 -12.40
CA GLY A 158 -9.27 -9.19 -12.58
C GLY A 158 -8.48 -8.42 -11.54
N VAL A 159 -7.69 -9.13 -10.73
CA VAL A 159 -6.76 -8.49 -9.78
C VAL A 159 -5.35 -8.72 -10.28
N VAL A 160 -4.65 -7.63 -10.63
CA VAL A 160 -3.26 -7.66 -11.09
C VAL A 160 -2.34 -7.24 -9.96
N GLY A 161 -1.50 -8.18 -9.49
CA GLY A 161 -0.73 -8.07 -8.27
C GLY A 161 -1.52 -8.60 -7.05
N ALA A 162 -1.04 -9.68 -6.44
CA ALA A 162 -1.70 -10.36 -5.31
C ALA A 162 -0.89 -10.20 -4.00
N GLY A 163 -0.22 -9.05 -3.84
CA GLY A 163 0.54 -8.69 -2.65
C GLY A 163 -0.35 -8.33 -1.45
N GLN A 164 0.12 -7.41 -0.59
CA GLN A 164 -0.59 -7.01 0.63
C GLN A 164 -2.00 -6.43 0.37
N VAL A 165 -2.17 -5.64 -0.67
CA VAL A 165 -3.46 -5.05 -1.04
C VAL A 165 -4.28 -6.03 -1.88
N GLY A 166 -3.74 -6.44 -3.03
CA GLY A 166 -4.47 -7.31 -3.96
C GLY A 166 -4.87 -8.63 -3.34
N GLY A 167 -4.02 -9.25 -2.52
CA GLY A 167 -4.35 -10.48 -1.79
C GLY A 167 -5.54 -10.31 -0.85
N ARG A 168 -5.65 -9.17 -0.16
CA ARG A 168 -6.82 -8.86 0.69
C ARG A 168 -8.07 -8.59 -0.14
N LEU A 169 -7.95 -7.85 -1.24
CA LEU A 169 -9.06 -7.63 -2.16
C LEU A 169 -9.59 -8.95 -2.72
N ILE A 170 -8.71 -9.84 -3.18
CA ILE A 170 -9.06 -11.18 -3.67
C ILE A 170 -9.83 -11.95 -2.60
N ALA A 171 -9.36 -11.94 -1.35
CA ALA A 171 -10.02 -12.62 -0.25
C ALA A 171 -11.43 -12.09 -0.01
N VAL A 172 -11.62 -10.76 -0.03
CA VAL A 172 -12.94 -10.13 0.15
C VAL A 172 -13.87 -10.47 -1.01
N LEU A 173 -13.43 -10.30 -2.27
CA LEU A 173 -14.25 -10.59 -3.43
C LEU A 173 -14.67 -12.06 -3.49
N LYS A 174 -13.75 -12.99 -3.19
CA LYS A 174 -14.06 -14.42 -3.08
C LYS A 174 -15.02 -14.74 -1.94
N ALA A 175 -14.90 -14.07 -0.78
CA ALA A 175 -15.84 -14.23 0.33
C ALA A 175 -17.25 -13.74 0.00
N LEU A 176 -17.37 -12.75 -0.90
CA LEU A 176 -18.65 -12.30 -1.46
C LEU A 176 -19.22 -13.27 -2.51
N GLY A 177 -18.47 -14.31 -2.88
CA GLY A 177 -18.88 -15.27 -3.91
C GLY A 177 -18.70 -14.76 -5.34
N TRP A 178 -17.91 -13.70 -5.54
CA TRP A 178 -17.69 -13.11 -6.86
C TRP A 178 -16.61 -13.85 -7.65
N ASN A 179 -16.70 -13.79 -8.99
CA ASN A 179 -15.75 -14.45 -9.88
C ASN A 179 -14.46 -13.62 -10.00
N VAL A 180 -13.33 -14.16 -9.51
CA VAL A 180 -12.06 -13.46 -9.45
C VAL A 180 -10.98 -14.21 -10.21
N LEU A 181 -10.35 -13.55 -11.18
CA LEU A 181 -9.12 -13.97 -11.85
C LEU A 181 -7.93 -13.20 -11.28
N VAL A 182 -6.82 -13.89 -11.05
CA VAL A 182 -5.64 -13.34 -10.41
C VAL A 182 -4.43 -13.42 -11.33
N CYS A 183 -3.78 -12.28 -11.56
CA CYS A 183 -2.53 -12.22 -12.31
C CYS A 183 -1.42 -11.73 -11.38
N ASP A 184 -0.45 -12.59 -11.07
CA ASP A 184 0.75 -12.27 -10.32
C ASP A 184 1.88 -13.24 -10.74
N PRO A 185 2.64 -12.93 -11.80
CA PRO A 185 3.66 -13.83 -12.32
C PRO A 185 4.74 -14.22 -11.31
N PRO A 186 5.27 -13.31 -10.46
CA PRO A 186 6.20 -13.69 -9.39
C PRO A 186 5.64 -14.72 -8.43
N ARG A 187 4.41 -14.54 -7.97
CA ARG A 187 3.76 -15.48 -7.06
C ARG A 187 3.43 -16.79 -7.75
N GLN A 188 2.96 -16.74 -9.00
CA GLN A 188 2.72 -17.94 -9.78
C GLN A 188 3.97 -18.81 -9.89
N ALA A 189 5.13 -18.20 -10.15
CA ALA A 189 6.40 -18.90 -10.24
C ALA A 189 6.85 -19.49 -8.90
N ALA A 190 6.59 -18.81 -7.79
CA ALA A 190 7.01 -19.22 -6.46
C ALA A 190 6.08 -20.25 -5.81
N GLU A 191 4.77 -20.11 -5.99
CA GLU A 191 3.74 -20.83 -5.23
C GLU A 191 2.97 -21.83 -6.10
N GLY A 192 2.98 -21.66 -7.44
CA GLY A 192 2.03 -22.34 -8.33
C GLY A 192 0.59 -21.88 -8.08
N GLY A 193 -0.38 -22.64 -8.58
CA GLY A 193 -1.81 -22.40 -8.32
C GLY A 193 -2.56 -21.71 -9.47
N ASP A 194 -3.78 -21.25 -9.19
CA ASP A 194 -4.72 -20.75 -10.19
C ASP A 194 -4.48 -19.27 -10.51
N PHE A 195 -3.35 -18.98 -11.14
CA PHE A 195 -3.07 -17.66 -11.70
C PHE A 195 -3.31 -17.68 -13.21
N VAL A 196 -3.72 -16.55 -13.76
CA VAL A 196 -3.90 -16.34 -15.20
C VAL A 196 -2.90 -15.32 -15.73
N SER A 197 -2.71 -15.30 -17.05
CA SER A 197 -1.88 -14.27 -17.70
C SER A 197 -2.57 -12.91 -17.66
N LEU A 198 -1.77 -11.83 -17.83
CA LEU A 198 -2.32 -10.49 -17.96
C LEU A 198 -3.28 -10.41 -19.16
N ASP A 199 -2.93 -11.00 -20.28
CA ASP A 199 -3.77 -11.00 -21.48
C ASP A 199 -5.15 -11.66 -21.24
N GLU A 200 -5.19 -12.74 -20.44
CA GLU A 200 -6.46 -13.34 -20.04
C GLU A 200 -7.28 -12.39 -19.15
N VAL A 201 -6.65 -11.63 -18.26
CA VAL A 201 -7.34 -10.62 -17.45
C VAL A 201 -7.94 -9.55 -18.36
N LEU A 202 -7.17 -9.01 -19.31
CA LEU A 202 -7.63 -7.94 -20.21
C LEU A 202 -8.81 -8.39 -21.09
N GLN A 203 -8.83 -9.65 -21.51
CA GLN A 203 -9.86 -10.20 -22.41
C GLN A 203 -11.12 -10.66 -21.69
N ARG A 204 -11.02 -11.12 -20.45
CA ARG A 204 -12.09 -11.83 -19.74
C ARG A 204 -12.76 -11.04 -18.64
N CYS A 205 -12.05 -10.07 -18.04
CA CYS A 205 -12.57 -9.37 -16.88
C CYS A 205 -13.40 -8.13 -17.25
N ASP A 206 -14.48 -7.93 -16.52
CA ASP A 206 -15.34 -6.75 -16.58
C ASP A 206 -14.80 -5.63 -15.71
N VAL A 207 -14.02 -5.96 -14.70
CA VAL A 207 -13.36 -5.05 -13.78
C VAL A 207 -11.91 -5.46 -13.64
N ILE A 208 -10.99 -4.52 -13.77
CA ILE A 208 -9.54 -4.75 -13.59
C ILE A 208 -9.03 -3.79 -12.53
N SER A 209 -8.45 -4.35 -11.46
CA SER A 209 -7.87 -3.57 -10.36
C SER A 209 -6.38 -3.86 -10.23
N LEU A 210 -5.57 -2.79 -10.28
CA LEU A 210 -4.11 -2.86 -10.30
C LEU A 210 -3.54 -2.65 -8.90
N HIS A 211 -2.69 -3.58 -8.47
CA HIS A 211 -2.06 -3.59 -7.14
C HIS A 211 -0.59 -4.00 -7.19
N THR A 212 0.09 -3.61 -8.26
CA THR A 212 1.52 -3.91 -8.47
C THR A 212 2.42 -2.80 -7.92
N PRO A 213 3.64 -3.12 -7.48
CA PRO A 213 4.67 -2.10 -7.31
C PRO A 213 5.05 -1.50 -8.66
N LEU A 214 5.73 -0.35 -8.68
CA LEU A 214 6.31 0.21 -9.89
C LEU A 214 7.76 -0.28 -10.03
N SER A 215 8.03 -0.99 -11.13
CA SER A 215 9.38 -1.39 -11.52
C SER A 215 9.63 -1.01 -13.00
N LYS A 216 10.79 -0.44 -13.27
CA LYS A 216 11.13 0.06 -14.63
C LYS A 216 11.97 -0.92 -15.44
N THR A 217 12.55 -1.93 -14.79
CA THR A 217 13.51 -2.84 -15.40
C THR A 217 13.17 -4.30 -15.07
N GLY A 218 13.70 -5.22 -15.85
CA GLY A 218 13.49 -6.65 -15.72
C GLY A 218 12.33 -7.17 -16.56
N GLU A 219 12.22 -8.49 -16.69
CA GLU A 219 11.20 -9.17 -17.52
C GLU A 219 9.77 -8.91 -17.00
N LEU A 220 9.63 -8.63 -15.72
CA LEU A 220 8.34 -8.36 -15.08
C LEU A 220 8.20 -6.88 -14.71
N ALA A 221 8.80 -5.98 -15.50
CA ALA A 221 8.62 -4.54 -15.32
C ALA A 221 7.15 -4.16 -15.37
N THR A 222 6.76 -3.25 -14.47
CA THR A 222 5.37 -2.80 -14.34
C THR A 222 5.17 -1.36 -14.79
N TRP A 223 6.23 -0.67 -15.17
CA TRP A 223 6.14 0.64 -15.80
C TRP A 223 5.44 0.52 -17.15
N HIS A 224 4.36 1.28 -17.34
CA HIS A 224 3.46 1.17 -18.48
C HIS A 224 3.02 -0.27 -18.75
N LEU A 225 2.74 -1.02 -17.66
CA LEU A 225 2.20 -2.37 -17.77
C LEU A 225 0.94 -2.40 -18.64
N LEU A 226 0.10 -1.36 -18.51
CA LEU A 226 -0.97 -1.07 -19.46
C LEU A 226 -0.55 0.09 -20.37
N ASP A 227 0.07 -0.26 -21.47
CA ASP A 227 0.42 0.63 -22.59
C ASP A 227 -0.79 0.82 -23.55
N ASP A 228 -0.62 1.65 -24.60
CA ASP A 228 -1.65 1.90 -25.61
C ASP A 228 -2.21 0.60 -26.21
N THR A 229 -1.35 -0.36 -26.53
CA THR A 229 -1.76 -1.63 -27.14
C THR A 229 -2.68 -2.41 -26.21
N ARG A 230 -2.32 -2.55 -24.93
CA ARG A 230 -3.10 -3.29 -23.94
C ARG A 230 -4.37 -2.56 -23.54
N LEU A 231 -4.33 -1.24 -23.44
CA LEU A 231 -5.52 -0.43 -23.14
C LEU A 231 -6.58 -0.58 -24.25
N ARG A 232 -6.17 -0.61 -25.51
CA ARG A 232 -7.09 -0.84 -26.66
C ARG A 232 -7.67 -2.26 -26.70
N GLN A 233 -6.97 -3.23 -26.11
CA GLN A 233 -7.42 -4.63 -26.01
C GLN A 233 -8.38 -4.91 -24.86
N LEU A 234 -8.65 -3.93 -24.01
CA LEU A 234 -9.61 -4.09 -22.90
C LEU A 234 -10.97 -4.51 -23.45
N LYS A 235 -11.58 -5.48 -22.77
CA LYS A 235 -12.94 -5.95 -23.05
C LYS A 235 -13.91 -4.77 -23.10
N GLN A 236 -14.94 -4.85 -23.94
CA GLN A 236 -15.99 -3.84 -23.98
C GLN A 236 -16.66 -3.67 -22.60
N GLY A 237 -16.83 -2.44 -22.15
CA GLY A 237 -17.45 -2.10 -20.87
C GLY A 237 -16.56 -2.36 -19.65
N THR A 238 -15.24 -2.48 -19.83
CA THR A 238 -14.32 -2.71 -18.72
C THR A 238 -14.20 -1.47 -17.81
N TRP A 239 -14.21 -1.73 -16.51
CA TRP A 239 -13.84 -0.76 -15.47
C TRP A 239 -12.38 -0.98 -15.07
N LEU A 240 -11.56 0.04 -15.25
CA LEU A 240 -10.15 0.04 -14.87
C LEU A 240 -9.94 0.85 -13.58
N ILE A 241 -9.42 0.21 -12.54
CA ILE A 241 -9.15 0.84 -11.25
C ILE A 241 -7.63 0.80 -10.99
N ASN A 242 -7.01 1.95 -10.81
CA ASN A 242 -5.62 2.04 -10.40
C ASN A 242 -5.47 2.80 -9.07
N ALA A 243 -5.20 2.06 -8.01
CA ALA A 243 -4.86 2.57 -6.68
C ALA A 243 -3.49 2.02 -6.21
N SER A 244 -2.55 1.83 -7.17
CA SER A 244 -1.22 1.30 -6.91
C SER A 244 -0.12 2.35 -7.15
N ARG A 245 0.31 2.52 -8.40
CA ARG A 245 1.25 3.56 -8.85
C ARG A 245 0.79 4.10 -10.21
N GLY A 246 0.86 5.42 -10.40
CA GLY A 246 0.35 6.08 -11.61
C GLY A 246 0.95 5.52 -12.89
N ALA A 247 2.27 5.44 -12.96
CA ALA A 247 2.99 4.98 -14.13
C ALA A 247 2.91 3.45 -14.40
N VAL A 248 2.07 2.70 -13.68
CA VAL A 248 1.68 1.33 -14.07
C VAL A 248 0.77 1.37 -15.30
N VAL A 249 0.04 2.46 -15.47
CA VAL A 249 -0.76 2.76 -16.66
C VAL A 249 -0.11 3.93 -17.38
N ASP A 250 0.08 3.83 -18.69
CA ASP A 250 0.45 4.97 -19.54
C ASP A 250 -0.70 5.97 -19.54
N ASN A 251 -0.56 7.06 -18.78
CA ASN A 251 -1.63 8.04 -18.60
C ASN A 251 -1.94 8.82 -19.87
N ALA A 252 -0.97 9.01 -20.76
CA ALA A 252 -1.21 9.66 -22.06
C ALA A 252 -2.01 8.73 -22.98
N ALA A 253 -1.64 7.46 -23.04
CA ALA A 253 -2.37 6.47 -23.82
C ALA A 253 -3.79 6.24 -23.25
N LEU A 254 -3.94 6.20 -21.93
CA LEU A 254 -5.27 6.05 -21.32
C LEU A 254 -6.18 7.22 -21.66
N HIS A 255 -5.65 8.47 -21.63
CA HIS A 255 -6.40 9.65 -22.06
C HIS A 255 -6.96 9.49 -23.47
N ASP A 256 -6.10 9.12 -24.44
CA ASP A 256 -6.50 8.98 -25.84
C ASP A 256 -7.50 7.82 -26.02
N VAL A 257 -7.27 6.70 -25.33
CA VAL A 257 -8.19 5.55 -25.37
C VAL A 257 -9.55 5.89 -24.80
N LEU A 258 -9.65 6.64 -23.68
CA LEU A 258 -10.94 7.02 -23.09
C LEU A 258 -11.72 8.00 -23.97
N LEU A 259 -11.03 8.82 -24.80
CA LEU A 259 -11.72 9.67 -25.79
C LEU A 259 -12.32 8.86 -26.96
N GLU A 260 -11.71 7.72 -27.28
CA GLU A 260 -12.19 6.84 -28.37
C GLU A 260 -13.16 5.76 -27.89
N ARG A 261 -13.03 5.35 -26.64
CA ARG A 261 -13.72 4.21 -26.02
C ARG A 261 -14.61 4.69 -24.86
N GLU A 262 -15.74 5.31 -25.22
CA GLU A 262 -16.76 5.79 -24.24
C GLU A 262 -17.38 4.67 -23.39
N ASP A 263 -17.18 3.41 -23.79
CA ASP A 263 -17.64 2.24 -23.07
C ASP A 263 -16.74 1.88 -21.87
N LEU A 264 -15.53 2.41 -21.77
CA LEU A 264 -14.61 2.15 -20.67
C LEU A 264 -14.83 3.15 -19.52
N GLN A 265 -14.66 2.66 -18.30
CA GLN A 265 -14.70 3.51 -17.10
C GLN A 265 -13.36 3.46 -16.39
N ALA A 266 -12.85 4.60 -15.98
CA ALA A 266 -11.59 4.70 -15.23
C ALA A 266 -11.80 5.27 -13.84
N VAL A 267 -11.13 4.64 -12.86
CA VAL A 267 -10.98 5.14 -11.48
C VAL A 267 -9.49 5.22 -11.18
N LEU A 268 -9.00 6.43 -10.99
CA LEU A 268 -7.57 6.66 -10.71
C LEU A 268 -7.40 7.37 -9.38
N ASP A 269 -6.68 6.74 -8.46
CA ASP A 269 -6.22 7.38 -7.22
C ASP A 269 -4.77 7.86 -7.34
N VAL A 270 -4.05 7.31 -8.32
CA VAL A 270 -2.62 7.56 -8.55
C VAL A 270 -2.38 7.99 -9.99
N TRP A 271 -1.40 8.88 -10.20
CA TRP A 271 -1.18 9.56 -11.46
C TRP A 271 0.29 9.48 -11.88
N GLU A 272 0.53 9.40 -13.16
CA GLU A 272 1.87 9.54 -13.68
C GLU A 272 2.33 11.00 -13.56
N GLY A 273 3.53 11.22 -13.00
CA GLY A 273 4.10 12.56 -12.82
C GLY A 273 3.61 13.33 -11.59
N GLU A 274 2.96 12.67 -10.62
CA GLU A 274 2.58 13.33 -9.36
C GLU A 274 3.71 14.21 -8.80
N PRO A 275 3.39 15.39 -8.26
CA PRO A 275 2.05 15.94 -7.98
C PRO A 275 1.39 16.70 -9.17
N GLN A 276 2.03 16.77 -10.34
CA GLN A 276 1.46 17.35 -11.55
C GLN A 276 0.54 16.32 -12.23
N VAL A 277 -0.77 16.49 -12.04
CA VAL A 277 -1.78 15.60 -12.61
C VAL A 277 -2.21 16.08 -14.00
N ASN A 278 -2.39 15.16 -14.94
CA ASN A 278 -3.05 15.45 -16.21
C ASN A 278 -4.55 15.70 -15.97
N VAL A 279 -4.94 16.96 -15.93
CA VAL A 279 -6.32 17.38 -15.66
C VAL A 279 -7.29 16.87 -16.72
N ALA A 280 -6.87 16.85 -18.00
CA ALA A 280 -7.73 16.35 -19.07
C ALA A 280 -8.05 14.85 -18.91
N LEU A 281 -7.09 14.05 -18.44
CA LEU A 281 -7.35 12.65 -18.09
C LEU A 281 -8.25 12.55 -16.85
N ALA A 282 -8.00 13.38 -15.83
CA ALA A 282 -8.80 13.36 -14.62
C ALA A 282 -10.30 13.68 -14.89
N ASP A 283 -10.58 14.58 -15.83
CA ASP A 283 -11.93 14.93 -16.25
C ASP A 283 -12.66 13.79 -17.00
N LEU A 284 -11.92 12.85 -17.57
CA LEU A 284 -12.48 11.65 -18.22
C LEU A 284 -12.71 10.48 -17.25
N CYS A 285 -12.14 10.53 -16.04
CA CYS A 285 -12.32 9.49 -15.05
C CYS A 285 -13.66 9.62 -14.33
N VAL A 286 -14.32 8.51 -14.03
CA VAL A 286 -15.53 8.50 -13.17
C VAL A 286 -15.17 8.95 -11.75
N LEU A 287 -14.02 8.51 -11.26
CA LEU A 287 -13.44 8.97 -10.01
C LEU A 287 -11.94 9.24 -10.21
N GLY A 288 -11.53 10.48 -9.91
CA GLY A 288 -10.14 10.89 -9.86
C GLY A 288 -9.83 11.42 -8.45
N THR A 289 -8.92 10.77 -7.72
CA THR A 289 -8.60 11.16 -6.35
C THR A 289 -7.09 11.41 -6.17
N PRO A 290 -6.69 12.28 -5.21
CA PRO A 290 -5.31 12.74 -5.09
C PRO A 290 -4.45 11.81 -4.20
N HIS A 291 -4.32 10.54 -4.59
CA HIS A 291 -3.52 9.51 -3.92
C HIS A 291 -3.93 9.30 -2.45
N ILE A 292 -5.22 9.07 -2.22
CA ILE A 292 -5.83 8.97 -0.89
C ILE A 292 -6.37 7.58 -0.53
N ALA A 293 -6.41 6.63 -1.47
CA ALA A 293 -6.98 5.30 -1.25
C ALA A 293 -6.44 4.61 0.01
N GLY A 294 -5.13 4.77 0.26
CA GLY A 294 -4.48 4.25 1.47
C GLY A 294 -4.39 5.25 2.63
N TYR A 295 -4.92 6.45 2.51
CA TYR A 295 -4.75 7.52 3.50
C TYR A 295 -5.82 7.44 4.60
N SER A 296 -5.78 6.37 5.39
CA SER A 296 -6.64 6.18 6.55
C SER A 296 -5.88 6.43 7.85
N LEU A 297 -6.57 6.91 8.90
CA LEU A 297 -5.98 7.11 10.22
C LEU A 297 -5.44 5.79 10.77
N ASP A 298 -6.24 4.73 10.69
CA ASP A 298 -5.88 3.38 11.11
C ASP A 298 -4.62 2.86 10.39
N GLY A 299 -4.55 3.02 9.07
CA GLY A 299 -3.37 2.64 8.29
C GLY A 299 -2.11 3.40 8.69
N ARG A 300 -2.23 4.70 8.94
CA ARG A 300 -1.11 5.53 9.40
C ARG A 300 -0.62 5.14 10.79
N GLN A 301 -1.53 4.86 11.73
CA GLN A 301 -1.20 4.41 13.07
C GLN A 301 -0.53 3.04 13.06
N ARG A 302 -1.00 2.11 12.23
CA ARG A 302 -0.35 0.80 12.00
C ARG A 302 1.05 0.96 11.39
N GLY A 303 1.23 1.90 10.47
CA GLY A 303 2.54 2.22 9.91
C GLY A 303 3.54 2.64 11.00
N THR A 304 3.13 3.53 11.89
CA THR A 304 3.95 3.96 13.03
C THR A 304 4.30 2.78 13.94
N ALA A 305 3.32 1.93 14.28
CA ALA A 305 3.54 0.76 15.12
C ALA A 305 4.52 -0.25 14.49
N GLN A 306 4.44 -0.48 13.17
CA GLN A 306 5.38 -1.37 12.48
C GLN A 306 6.81 -0.83 12.53
N ILE A 307 7.00 0.46 12.34
CA ILE A 307 8.32 1.09 12.43
C ILE A 307 8.86 1.06 13.87
N TYR A 308 7.99 1.24 14.87
CA TYR A 308 8.38 1.03 16.26
C TYR A 308 8.89 -0.38 16.52
N HIS A 309 8.19 -1.41 16.06
CA HIS A 309 8.65 -2.79 16.19
C HIS A 309 9.97 -3.05 15.46
N ALA A 310 10.14 -2.49 14.26
CA ALA A 310 11.38 -2.59 13.52
C ALA A 310 12.56 -1.92 14.24
N LEU A 311 12.32 -0.74 14.84
CA LEU A 311 13.34 -0.05 15.66
C LEU A 311 13.68 -0.88 16.90
N CYS A 312 12.69 -1.44 17.60
CA CYS A 312 12.92 -2.33 18.75
C CYS A 312 13.82 -3.51 18.37
N THR A 313 13.55 -4.12 17.20
CA THR A 313 14.39 -5.21 16.67
C THR A 313 15.81 -4.73 16.39
N PHE A 314 15.98 -3.56 15.76
CA PHE A 314 17.27 -3.00 15.44
C PHE A 314 18.14 -2.72 16.69
N ILE A 315 17.51 -2.22 17.76
CA ILE A 315 18.22 -1.93 19.03
C ILE A 315 18.24 -3.11 20.00
N GLU A 316 17.76 -4.26 19.58
CA GLU A 316 17.70 -5.51 20.36
C GLU A 316 16.91 -5.36 21.70
N GLN A 317 15.81 -4.59 21.67
CA GLN A 317 14.90 -4.42 22.80
C GLN A 317 13.52 -5.00 22.49
N PRO A 318 12.83 -5.59 23.46
CA PRO A 318 11.47 -6.05 23.25
C PRO A 318 10.51 -4.84 23.09
N PRO A 319 9.51 -4.95 22.21
CA PRO A 319 8.47 -3.91 22.11
C PRO A 319 7.62 -3.93 23.39
N LEU A 320 7.46 -2.76 24.01
CA LEU A 320 6.71 -2.60 25.25
C LEU A 320 5.31 -2.02 25.04
N ILE A 321 5.03 -1.50 23.84
CA ILE A 321 3.81 -0.76 23.52
C ILE A 321 3.11 -1.47 22.37
N SER A 322 1.84 -1.82 22.56
CA SER A 322 0.97 -2.33 21.52
C SER A 322 0.11 -1.20 20.94
N LEU A 323 -0.16 -1.26 19.65
CA LEU A 323 -1.11 -0.32 19.02
C LEU A 323 -2.50 -0.44 19.64
N ASP A 324 -2.93 -1.66 19.95
CA ASP A 324 -4.26 -1.91 20.53
C ASP A 324 -4.44 -1.25 21.90
N ASP A 325 -3.36 -1.06 22.66
CA ASP A 325 -3.38 -0.34 23.94
C ASP A 325 -3.55 1.18 23.78
N LEU A 326 -3.23 1.71 22.62
CA LEU A 326 -3.27 3.15 22.31
C LEU A 326 -4.57 3.57 21.60
N LEU A 327 -5.29 2.61 21.01
CA LEU A 327 -6.49 2.91 20.25
C LEU A 327 -7.72 2.92 21.16
N PRO A 328 -8.68 3.85 20.94
CA PRO A 328 -9.96 3.77 21.62
C PRO A 328 -10.70 2.50 21.21
N ALA A 329 -11.45 1.92 22.12
CA ALA A 329 -12.33 0.81 21.79
C ALA A 329 -13.29 1.23 20.66
N PRO A 330 -13.51 0.39 19.64
CA PRO A 330 -14.44 0.72 18.58
C PRO A 330 -15.86 0.89 19.14
N TRP A 331 -16.51 2.00 18.82
CA TRP A 331 -17.90 2.26 19.24
C TRP A 331 -18.89 1.26 18.64
N LEU A 332 -18.51 0.63 17.52
CA LEU A 332 -19.25 -0.42 16.83
C LEU A 332 -18.29 -1.55 16.47
N ALA A 333 -18.29 -2.60 17.27
CA ALA A 333 -17.37 -3.73 17.07
C ALA A 333 -17.84 -4.70 15.97
N GLN A 334 -19.15 -4.81 15.74
CA GLN A 334 -19.75 -5.73 14.79
C GLN A 334 -21.06 -5.19 14.21
N VAL A 335 -21.26 -5.36 12.92
CA VAL A 335 -22.53 -5.12 12.23
C VAL A 335 -23.04 -6.43 11.68
N SER A 336 -24.31 -6.76 11.95
CA SER A 336 -24.98 -7.91 11.33
C SER A 336 -25.83 -7.44 10.16
N LEU A 337 -25.58 -7.98 8.98
CA LEU A 337 -26.39 -7.75 7.78
C LEU A 337 -27.52 -8.80 7.61
N ALA A 338 -27.66 -9.72 8.58
CA ALA A 338 -28.64 -10.80 8.51
C ALA A 338 -30.10 -10.30 8.44
N ALA A 339 -30.36 -9.06 8.87
CA ALA A 339 -31.68 -8.43 8.82
C ALA A 339 -31.78 -7.35 7.72
N ALA A 340 -30.79 -7.23 6.85
CA ALA A 340 -30.85 -6.30 5.71
C ALA A 340 -31.96 -6.80 4.75
N THR A 341 -32.97 -5.95 4.53
CA THR A 341 -34.12 -6.25 3.64
C THR A 341 -33.87 -5.87 2.21
N GLU A 342 -32.85 -5.06 1.97
CA GLU A 342 -32.44 -4.66 0.62
C GLU A 342 -31.15 -5.34 0.23
N PRO A 343 -31.03 -5.80 -1.02
CA PRO A 343 -29.76 -6.33 -1.51
C PRO A 343 -28.71 -5.23 -1.39
N LEU A 344 -27.50 -5.59 -0.97
CA LEU A 344 -26.36 -4.70 -1.01
C LEU A 344 -26.05 -4.23 -2.45
N TRP A 345 -26.89 -4.60 -3.42
CA TRP A 345 -27.03 -4.26 -4.89
C TRP A 345 -27.45 -5.48 -5.71
#